data_3bf745c8387438387d4480e774e6d2c9
#
_entry.id   3bf745c8387438387d4480e774e6d2c9
#
_cell.length_a   1.000
_cell.length_b   1.000
_cell.length_c   1.000
_cell.angle_alpha   90.00
_cell.angle_beta   90.00
_cell.angle_gamma   90.00
#
_symmetry.space_group_name_H-M   'P 1'
#
loop_
_entity.id
_entity.type
_entity.pdbx_description
1 polymer ?
#
loop_
_entity_poly.entity_id
_entity_poly.type
_entity_poly.pdbx_seq_one_letter_code
_entity_poly.pdbx_strand_id
1 'polypeptide(L)'
;LEKSGQWKQEESKAFRPSVCNRLDRNTSGMVICGKSMAGLQQMAALLKDRSLHKYYLCLVKGVMTESQHLEGYLLKDENSNQVKIFQKETEGAAHIITEYEPLYTEGETTLLKVTLVTGKSHQIRAHLSSIGHPIIGDPKYGDRKVNAFFRETHGIKNQMLHAWKLTFPELAKPLDNLSEKSFEAEPAGLMKQYLMKAKGDLQ
;
A
#
# COMPACT_ATOMS: atom_id res chain seq x y z
N LEU A 1 -11.84 -9.56 -17.37
CA LEU A 1 -13.09 -8.88 -17.76
C LEU A 1 -13.66 -9.49 -19.06
N GLU A 2 -12.86 -9.68 -20.10
CA GLU A 2 -13.29 -10.30 -21.35
C GLU A 2 -13.71 -11.77 -21.12
N LYS A 3 -12.88 -12.55 -20.43
CA LYS A 3 -13.20 -13.95 -20.08
C LYS A 3 -14.43 -14.12 -19.19
N SER A 4 -14.79 -13.12 -18.40
CA SER A 4 -15.99 -13.13 -17.53
C SER A 4 -17.24 -12.56 -18.22
N GLY A 5 -17.14 -12.11 -19.47
CA GLY A 5 -18.23 -11.45 -20.19
C GLY A 5 -18.59 -10.05 -19.70
N GLN A 6 -17.84 -9.51 -18.73
CA GLN A 6 -18.09 -8.19 -18.18
C GLN A 6 -17.63 -7.03 -19.09
N TRP A 7 -16.91 -7.34 -20.15
CA TRP A 7 -16.48 -6.40 -21.18
C TRP A 7 -16.23 -7.14 -22.49
N LYS A 8 -16.71 -6.59 -23.60
CA LYS A 8 -16.51 -7.11 -24.95
C LYS A 8 -15.82 -6.08 -25.81
N GLN A 9 -14.75 -6.49 -26.49
CA GLN A 9 -13.94 -5.59 -27.32
C GLN A 9 -14.76 -5.02 -28.50
N GLU A 10 -15.71 -5.77 -29.00
CA GLU A 10 -16.57 -5.38 -30.13
C GLU A 10 -17.53 -4.24 -29.78
N GLU A 11 -17.95 -4.15 -28.51
CA GLU A 11 -18.87 -3.12 -28.02
C GLU A 11 -18.16 -1.79 -27.71
N SER A 12 -16.82 -1.76 -27.68
CA SER A 12 -16.05 -0.57 -27.30
C SER A 12 -14.84 -0.35 -28.19
N LYS A 13 -15.06 0.10 -29.41
CA LYS A 13 -13.98 0.45 -30.37
C LYS A 13 -13.04 1.56 -29.85
N ALA A 14 -13.49 2.40 -28.93
CA ALA A 14 -12.79 3.60 -28.47
C ALA A 14 -12.19 3.49 -27.06
N PHE A 15 -12.52 2.48 -26.26
CA PHE A 15 -12.09 2.37 -24.87
C PHE A 15 -11.61 0.97 -24.50
N ARG A 16 -10.48 0.89 -23.80
CA ARG A 16 -9.98 -0.34 -23.17
C ARG A 16 -9.93 -0.18 -21.65
N PRO A 17 -10.49 -1.14 -20.88
CA PRO A 17 -10.35 -1.16 -19.43
C PRO A 17 -8.87 -1.07 -19.02
N SER A 18 -8.57 -0.21 -18.08
CA SER A 18 -7.21 0.03 -17.61
C SER A 18 -7.13 0.15 -16.10
N VAL A 19 -5.93 -0.08 -15.56
CA VAL A 19 -5.64 0.12 -14.13
C VAL A 19 -5.61 1.62 -13.79
N CYS A 20 -6.19 1.98 -12.65
CA CYS A 20 -6.20 3.35 -12.14
C CYS A 20 -5.04 3.62 -11.18
N ASN A 21 -4.52 2.58 -10.52
CA ASN A 21 -3.38 2.66 -9.62
C ASN A 21 -2.40 1.54 -9.91
N ARG A 22 -1.25 1.60 -9.27
CA ARG A 22 -0.21 0.56 -9.34
C ARG A 22 0.26 0.20 -7.95
N LEU A 23 0.73 -1.03 -7.80
CA LEU A 23 1.47 -1.49 -6.64
C LEU A 23 2.95 -1.65 -7.01
N ASP A 24 3.83 -1.59 -6.02
CA ASP A 24 5.23 -1.97 -6.20
C ASP A 24 5.32 -3.46 -6.57
N ARG A 25 6.37 -3.83 -7.28
CA ARG A 25 6.65 -5.24 -7.56
C ARG A 25 6.66 -6.04 -6.26
N ASN A 26 5.95 -7.16 -6.22
CA ASN A 26 5.78 -8.05 -5.07
C ASN A 26 4.92 -7.49 -3.91
N THR A 27 4.35 -6.31 -4.02
CA THR A 27 3.29 -5.86 -3.11
C THR A 27 1.99 -6.53 -3.51
N SER A 28 1.32 -7.18 -2.58
CA SER A 28 0.03 -7.84 -2.79
C SER A 28 -1.15 -6.90 -2.48
N GLY A 29 -2.37 -7.35 -2.80
CA GLY A 29 -3.60 -6.63 -2.44
C GLY A 29 -4.32 -6.02 -3.62
N MET A 30 -5.10 -4.97 -3.37
CA MET A 30 -6.07 -4.42 -4.31
C MET A 30 -5.46 -3.52 -5.38
N VAL A 31 -5.94 -3.73 -6.61
CA VAL A 31 -5.73 -2.84 -7.76
C VAL A 31 -7.08 -2.43 -8.31
N ILE A 32 -7.24 -1.14 -8.57
CA ILE A 32 -8.47 -0.56 -9.12
C ILE A 32 -8.37 -0.54 -10.63
N CYS A 33 -9.41 -1.03 -11.32
CA CYS A 33 -9.54 -0.97 -12.78
C CYS A 33 -10.80 -0.19 -13.17
N GLY A 34 -10.66 0.74 -14.11
CA GLY A 34 -11.80 1.44 -14.72
C GLY A 34 -12.31 0.66 -15.93
N LYS A 35 -13.63 0.43 -15.99
CA LYS A 35 -14.32 -0.26 -17.10
C LYS A 35 -14.94 0.70 -18.10
N SER A 36 -14.90 2.02 -17.84
CA SER A 36 -15.38 3.07 -18.72
C SER A 36 -14.48 4.31 -18.62
N MET A 37 -14.51 5.17 -19.63
CA MET A 37 -13.75 6.42 -19.63
C MET A 37 -14.15 7.33 -18.46
N ALA A 38 -15.45 7.50 -18.22
CA ALA A 38 -15.95 8.31 -17.11
C ALA A 38 -15.48 7.75 -15.74
N GLY A 39 -15.52 6.43 -15.57
CA GLY A 39 -15.01 5.79 -14.35
C GLY A 39 -13.49 5.98 -14.15
N LEU A 40 -12.70 5.91 -15.23
CA LEU A 40 -11.25 6.19 -15.15
C LEU A 40 -10.98 7.66 -14.78
N GLN A 41 -11.67 8.61 -15.39
CA GLN A 41 -11.49 10.03 -15.13
C GLN A 41 -11.86 10.38 -13.69
N GLN A 42 -13.00 9.89 -13.20
CA GLN A 42 -13.42 10.11 -11.82
C GLN A 42 -12.46 9.47 -10.82
N MET A 43 -12.03 8.23 -11.08
CA MET A 43 -11.05 7.56 -10.23
C MET A 43 -9.69 8.28 -10.22
N ALA A 44 -9.26 8.82 -11.37
CA ALA A 44 -8.04 9.62 -11.45
C ALA A 44 -8.14 10.91 -10.62
N ALA A 45 -9.31 11.55 -10.60
CA ALA A 45 -9.58 12.71 -9.75
C ALA A 45 -9.47 12.36 -8.26
N LEU A 46 -10.15 11.29 -7.82
CA LEU A 46 -10.11 10.80 -6.42
C LEU A 46 -8.71 10.42 -5.94
N LEU A 47 -7.88 9.89 -6.83
CA LEU A 47 -6.48 9.57 -6.52
C LEU A 47 -5.60 10.81 -6.47
N LYS A 48 -5.90 11.83 -7.29
CA LYS A 48 -5.16 13.10 -7.37
C LYS A 48 -5.46 14.00 -6.18
N ASP A 49 -6.73 14.16 -5.81
CA ASP A 49 -7.17 14.98 -4.68
C ASP A 49 -7.05 14.27 -3.33
N ARG A 50 -6.69 12.96 -3.34
CA ARG A 50 -6.47 12.12 -2.16
C ARG A 50 -7.73 11.84 -1.33
N SER A 51 -8.90 12.04 -1.87
CA SER A 51 -10.17 11.74 -1.19
C SER A 51 -10.45 10.24 -1.08
N LEU A 52 -9.82 9.40 -1.92
CA LEU A 52 -9.83 7.96 -1.77
C LEU A 52 -8.81 7.53 -0.70
N HIS A 53 -9.29 7.04 0.45
CA HIS A 53 -8.43 6.55 1.51
C HIS A 53 -7.88 5.16 1.19
N LYS A 54 -6.56 5.01 1.31
CA LYS A 54 -5.82 3.77 1.01
C LYS A 54 -5.09 3.30 2.25
N TYR A 55 -5.42 2.09 2.69
CA TYR A 55 -4.80 1.47 3.84
C TYR A 55 -4.01 0.24 3.42
N TYR A 56 -2.83 0.11 4.00
CA TYR A 56 -1.94 -1.02 3.81
C TYR A 56 -1.73 -1.73 5.12
N LEU A 57 -1.46 -3.03 5.06
CA LEU A 57 -0.86 -3.78 6.15
C LEU A 57 0.61 -3.99 5.83
N CYS A 58 1.47 -3.82 6.83
CA CYS A 58 2.87 -4.20 6.70
C CYS A 58 3.42 -4.77 8.01
N LEU A 59 4.28 -5.77 7.89
CA LEU A 59 5.01 -6.33 9.01
C LEU A 59 6.41 -5.72 9.02
N VAL A 60 6.77 -5.06 10.13
CA VAL A 60 8.03 -4.33 10.27
C VAL A 60 8.91 -4.92 11.37
N LYS A 61 10.21 -4.65 11.28
CA LYS A 61 11.18 -4.91 12.34
C LYS A 61 10.97 -3.95 13.51
N GLY A 62 11.05 -4.49 14.72
CA GLY A 62 11.02 -3.74 15.97
C GLY A 62 9.63 -3.60 16.57
N VAL A 63 9.62 -3.26 17.85
CA VAL A 63 8.41 -3.01 18.63
C VAL A 63 7.98 -1.57 18.42
N MET A 64 6.75 -1.38 17.97
CA MET A 64 6.12 -0.06 17.79
C MET A 64 4.81 -0.06 18.57
N THR A 65 4.64 0.91 19.46
CA THR A 65 3.51 0.96 20.41
C THR A 65 2.60 2.16 20.17
N GLU A 66 3.06 3.17 19.42
CA GLU A 66 2.35 4.41 19.21
C GLU A 66 2.08 4.66 17.72
N SER A 67 0.91 5.22 17.46
CA SER A 67 0.56 5.73 16.14
C SER A 67 1.35 7.00 15.83
N GLN A 68 1.80 7.17 14.59
CA GLN A 68 2.53 8.37 14.19
C GLN A 68 2.09 8.86 12.82
N HIS A 69 2.23 10.17 12.66
CA HIS A 69 2.15 10.89 11.41
C HIS A 69 3.58 11.21 10.96
N LEU A 70 4.01 10.60 9.86
CA LEU A 70 5.32 10.81 9.29
C LEU A 70 5.23 11.76 8.11
N GLU A 71 6.04 12.80 8.14
CA GLU A 71 6.17 13.78 7.07
C GLU A 71 7.62 13.89 6.62
N GLY A 72 7.85 14.12 5.34
CA GLY A 72 9.20 14.22 4.79
C GLY A 72 9.20 14.48 3.28
N TYR A 73 10.39 14.40 2.69
CA TYR A 73 10.62 14.68 1.30
C TYR A 73 11.31 13.48 0.65
N LEU A 74 10.71 12.97 -0.43
CA LEU A 74 11.16 11.79 -1.15
C LEU A 74 11.82 12.19 -2.45
N LEU A 75 13.09 11.86 -2.60
CA LEU A 75 13.84 12.03 -3.83
C LEU A 75 14.10 10.66 -4.47
N LYS A 76 13.72 10.52 -5.75
CA LYS A 76 14.00 9.31 -6.51
C LYS A 76 15.39 9.39 -7.14
N ASP A 77 16.19 8.35 -6.90
CA ASP A 77 17.41 8.11 -7.64
C ASP A 77 17.06 7.29 -8.90
N GLU A 78 17.18 7.90 -10.05
CA GLU A 78 16.79 7.27 -11.32
C GLU A 78 17.73 6.13 -11.73
N ASN A 79 19.00 6.17 -11.31
CA ASN A 79 20.00 5.16 -11.67
C ASN A 79 19.82 3.86 -10.89
N SER A 80 19.51 3.95 -9.59
CA SER A 80 19.33 2.78 -8.71
C SER A 80 17.89 2.31 -8.57
N ASN A 81 16.92 3.09 -9.09
CA ASN A 81 15.48 2.89 -8.85
C ASN A 81 15.17 2.76 -7.35
N GLN A 82 15.92 3.48 -6.51
CA GLN A 82 15.69 3.64 -5.08
C GLN A 82 15.19 5.05 -4.79
N VAL A 83 14.67 5.25 -3.58
CA VAL A 83 14.28 6.58 -3.09
C VAL A 83 15.00 6.84 -1.78
N LYS A 84 15.30 8.12 -1.53
CA LYS A 84 15.84 8.62 -0.27
C LYS A 84 14.83 9.54 0.38
N ILE A 85 14.76 9.48 1.71
CA ILE A 85 13.90 10.33 2.50
C ILE A 85 14.75 11.41 3.18
N PHE A 86 14.28 12.65 3.10
CA PHE A 86 14.86 13.81 3.74
C PHE A 86 13.84 14.45 4.69
N GLN A 87 14.32 14.97 5.82
CA GLN A 87 13.47 15.64 6.82
C GLN A 87 13.19 17.11 6.45
N LYS A 88 14.02 17.69 5.58
CA LYS A 88 13.87 19.06 5.10
C LYS A 88 13.59 19.08 3.62
N GLU A 89 12.93 20.14 3.18
CA GLU A 89 12.70 20.39 1.76
C GLU A 89 14.02 20.31 1.00
N THR A 90 14.01 19.54 -0.08
CA THR A 90 15.17 19.24 -0.89
C THR A 90 14.77 19.42 -2.36
N GLU A 91 15.61 20.06 -3.13
CA GLU A 91 15.34 20.30 -4.57
C GLU A 91 15.05 19.00 -5.31
N GLY A 92 13.98 18.99 -6.09
CA GLY A 92 13.51 17.83 -6.84
C GLY A 92 12.83 16.74 -6.00
N ALA A 93 12.78 16.87 -4.67
CA ALA A 93 12.10 15.92 -3.81
C ALA A 93 10.59 16.23 -3.72
N ALA A 94 9.80 15.17 -3.65
CA ALA A 94 8.36 15.27 -3.47
C ALA A 94 7.99 15.20 -1.99
N HIS A 95 7.17 16.13 -1.52
CA HIS A 95 6.59 16.07 -0.18
C HIS A 95 5.73 14.82 -0.01
N ILE A 96 5.92 14.08 1.08
CA ILE A 96 5.22 12.83 1.38
C ILE A 96 4.66 12.82 2.80
N ILE A 97 3.51 12.18 2.94
CA ILE A 97 2.83 11.95 4.23
C ILE A 97 2.44 10.47 4.31
N THR A 98 2.81 9.84 5.41
CA THR A 98 2.46 8.45 5.74
C THR A 98 2.05 8.39 7.21
N GLU A 99 0.89 7.85 7.50
CA GLU A 99 0.46 7.61 8.88
C GLU A 99 0.47 6.13 9.17
N TYR A 100 0.76 5.74 10.39
CA TYR A 100 0.64 4.35 10.80
C TYR A 100 0.06 4.19 12.20
N GLU A 101 -0.55 3.04 12.39
CA GLU A 101 -1.15 2.57 13.64
C GLU A 101 -0.67 1.13 13.88
N PRO A 102 0.02 0.85 15.02
CA PRO A 102 0.34 -0.52 15.40
C PRO A 102 -0.92 -1.31 15.72
N LEU A 103 -1.07 -2.49 15.11
CA LEU A 103 -2.19 -3.39 15.34
C LEU A 103 -1.85 -4.54 16.29
N TYR A 104 -0.66 -5.10 16.13
CA TYR A 104 -0.21 -6.26 16.90
C TYR A 104 1.30 -6.38 16.90
N THR A 105 1.86 -6.71 18.06
CA THR A 105 3.32 -6.91 18.23
C THR A 105 3.59 -8.32 18.73
N GLU A 106 4.55 -9.00 18.12
CA GLU A 106 5.03 -10.32 18.55
C GLU A 106 6.55 -10.37 18.43
N GLY A 107 7.24 -10.62 19.55
CA GLY A 107 8.69 -10.56 19.61
C GLY A 107 9.21 -9.17 19.19
N GLU A 108 10.15 -9.17 18.25
CA GLU A 108 10.71 -7.92 17.69
C GLU A 108 10.07 -7.53 16.35
N THR A 109 8.78 -7.77 16.19
CA THR A 109 8.05 -7.43 14.96
C THR A 109 6.70 -6.83 15.28
N THR A 110 6.26 -5.88 14.46
CA THR A 110 4.95 -5.22 14.60
C THR A 110 4.18 -5.25 13.29
N LEU A 111 2.92 -5.65 13.34
CA LEU A 111 1.96 -5.44 12.26
C LEU A 111 1.43 -4.02 12.36
N LEU A 112 1.58 -3.26 11.29
CA LEU A 112 1.07 -1.90 11.17
C LEU A 112 -0.09 -1.85 10.18
N LYS A 113 -1.11 -1.05 10.51
CA LYS A 113 -2.00 -0.44 9.53
C LYS A 113 -1.39 0.88 9.10
N VAL A 114 -1.17 1.06 7.82
CA VAL A 114 -0.58 2.27 7.24
C VAL A 114 -1.60 2.99 6.39
N THR A 115 -1.84 4.27 6.68
CA THR A 115 -2.63 5.17 5.84
C THR A 115 -1.70 5.87 4.85
N LEU A 116 -1.89 5.59 3.55
CA LEU A 116 -1.09 6.20 2.49
C LEU A 116 -1.75 7.50 2.01
N VAL A 117 -1.41 8.63 2.65
CA VAL A 117 -1.95 9.96 2.31
C VAL A 117 -1.43 10.42 0.95
N THR A 118 -0.12 10.40 0.75
CA THR A 118 0.51 10.59 -0.58
C THR A 118 0.88 9.25 -1.18
N GLY A 119 1.05 9.15 -2.48
CA GLY A 119 1.26 7.86 -3.17
C GLY A 119 2.47 7.88 -4.10
N LYS A 120 3.69 8.09 -3.56
CA LYS A 120 4.92 8.03 -4.35
C LYS A 120 5.51 6.61 -4.37
N SER A 121 6.28 6.30 -5.40
CA SER A 121 6.94 4.99 -5.54
C SER A 121 7.79 4.66 -4.31
N HIS A 122 7.67 3.45 -3.81
CA HIS A 122 8.37 2.94 -2.62
C HIS A 122 8.13 3.75 -1.32
N GLN A 123 7.16 4.66 -1.27
CA GLN A 123 7.00 5.60 -0.16
C GLN A 123 6.94 4.91 1.21
N ILE A 124 6.00 4.00 1.43
CA ILE A 124 5.85 3.30 2.72
C ILE A 124 7.15 2.60 3.10
N ARG A 125 7.75 1.90 2.15
CA ARG A 125 8.97 1.10 2.35
C ARG A 125 10.15 1.94 2.80
N ALA A 126 10.42 3.02 2.09
CA ALA A 126 11.52 3.93 2.41
C ALA A 126 11.23 4.76 3.66
N HIS A 127 9.98 5.20 3.88
CA HIS A 127 9.62 6.02 5.03
C HIS A 127 9.77 5.24 6.33
N LEU A 128 9.23 4.00 6.40
CA LEU A 128 9.40 3.15 7.59
C LEU A 128 10.86 2.74 7.82
N SER A 129 11.61 2.49 6.74
CA SER A 129 13.06 2.22 6.86
C SER A 129 13.83 3.43 7.42
N SER A 130 13.46 4.66 7.04
CA SER A 130 14.14 5.87 7.49
C SER A 130 13.98 6.16 8.98
N ILE A 131 12.95 5.60 9.61
CA ILE A 131 12.73 5.69 11.05
C ILE A 131 13.21 4.44 11.83
N GLY A 132 13.96 3.53 11.17
CA GLY A 132 14.56 2.37 11.82
C GLY A 132 13.66 1.12 11.87
N HIS A 133 12.47 1.16 11.29
CA HIS A 133 11.49 0.07 11.25
C HIS A 133 11.23 -0.46 9.83
N PRO A 134 12.26 -1.04 9.16
CA PRO A 134 12.11 -1.51 7.80
C PRO A 134 11.13 -2.66 7.70
N ILE A 135 10.44 -2.77 6.55
CA ILE A 135 9.51 -3.85 6.25
C ILE A 135 10.27 -5.16 6.13
N ILE A 136 9.78 -6.21 6.79
CA ILE A 136 10.32 -7.56 6.72
C ILE A 136 10.23 -8.10 5.28
N GLY A 137 11.30 -8.73 4.82
CA GLY A 137 11.40 -9.29 3.48
C GLY A 137 11.67 -8.26 2.38
N ASP A 138 11.80 -6.97 2.71
CA ASP A 138 12.09 -5.94 1.70
C ASP A 138 13.54 -6.06 1.20
N PRO A 139 13.75 -6.36 -0.10
CA PRO A 139 15.10 -6.56 -0.64
C PRO A 139 15.90 -5.26 -0.83
N LYS A 140 15.23 -4.07 -0.80
CA LYS A 140 15.87 -2.78 -1.04
C LYS A 140 16.10 -1.97 0.23
N TYR A 141 15.09 -1.94 1.09
CA TYR A 141 15.06 -1.09 2.28
C TYR A 141 15.06 -1.89 3.59
N GLY A 142 14.97 -3.23 3.50
CA GLY A 142 14.90 -4.14 4.64
C GLY A 142 16.23 -4.39 5.33
N ASP A 143 16.17 -4.91 6.55
CA ASP A 143 17.32 -5.40 7.29
C ASP A 143 17.74 -6.79 6.76
N ARG A 144 18.99 -6.94 6.35
CA ARG A 144 19.49 -8.18 5.73
C ARG A 144 19.46 -9.37 6.69
N LYS A 145 19.78 -9.17 7.97
CA LYS A 145 19.80 -10.26 8.98
C LYS A 145 18.39 -10.71 9.31
N VAL A 146 17.48 -9.77 9.53
CA VAL A 146 16.06 -10.06 9.76
C VAL A 146 15.44 -10.73 8.53
N ASN A 147 15.73 -10.26 7.33
CA ASN A 147 15.24 -10.87 6.10
C ASN A 147 15.74 -12.30 5.90
N ALA A 148 17.01 -12.60 6.28
CA ALA A 148 17.54 -13.96 6.23
C ALA A 148 16.79 -14.87 7.20
N PHE A 149 16.62 -14.44 8.44
CA PHE A 149 15.86 -15.18 9.47
C PHE A 149 14.43 -15.49 9.01
N PHE A 150 13.68 -14.49 8.55
CA PHE A 150 12.29 -14.70 8.10
C PHE A 150 12.18 -15.51 6.80
N ARG A 151 13.22 -15.50 5.98
CA ARG A 151 13.31 -16.38 4.81
C ARG A 151 13.45 -17.85 5.21
N GLU A 152 14.32 -18.13 6.18
CA GLU A 152 14.59 -19.49 6.65
C GLU A 152 13.44 -20.06 7.48
N THR A 153 12.86 -19.26 8.38
CA THR A 153 11.84 -19.73 9.33
C THR A 153 10.42 -19.69 8.78
N HIS A 154 10.10 -18.72 7.90
CA HIS A 154 8.75 -18.48 7.42
C HIS A 154 8.64 -18.48 5.88
N GLY A 155 9.73 -18.69 5.15
CA GLY A 155 9.74 -18.68 3.68
C GLY A 155 9.49 -17.32 3.05
N ILE A 156 9.66 -16.21 3.80
CA ILE A 156 9.39 -14.84 3.32
C ILE A 156 10.51 -14.38 2.40
N LYS A 157 10.19 -14.12 1.13
CA LYS A 157 11.15 -13.74 0.09
C LYS A 157 11.02 -12.29 -0.38
N ASN A 158 9.89 -11.65 -0.09
CA ASN A 158 9.54 -10.32 -0.57
C ASN A 158 8.97 -9.48 0.57
N GLN A 159 8.88 -8.15 0.35
CA GLN A 159 8.34 -7.24 1.34
C GLN A 159 6.94 -7.65 1.83
N MET A 160 6.78 -7.75 3.12
CA MET A 160 5.51 -8.00 3.80
C MET A 160 4.68 -6.71 3.81
N LEU A 161 4.19 -6.34 2.61
CA LEU A 161 3.39 -5.16 2.34
C LEU A 161 2.17 -5.55 1.49
N HIS A 162 0.98 -5.14 1.93
CA HIS A 162 -0.29 -5.53 1.34
C HIS A 162 -1.25 -4.35 1.25
N ALA A 163 -1.74 -4.03 0.05
CA ALA A 163 -2.79 -3.03 -0.16
C ALA A 163 -4.13 -3.60 0.32
N TRP A 164 -4.44 -3.34 1.58
CA TRP A 164 -5.47 -4.04 2.33
C TRP A 164 -6.87 -3.49 2.13
N LYS A 165 -7.04 -2.16 2.31
CA LYS A 165 -8.39 -1.56 2.36
C LYS A 165 -8.43 -0.26 1.57
N LEU A 166 -9.55 -0.06 0.88
CA LEU A 166 -9.92 1.19 0.22
C LEU A 166 -11.24 1.68 0.80
N THR A 167 -11.32 2.98 1.12
CA THR A 167 -12.58 3.62 1.56
C THR A 167 -12.86 4.81 0.64
N PHE A 168 -14.02 4.77 0.01
CA PHE A 168 -14.49 5.81 -0.90
C PHE A 168 -15.17 6.93 -0.12
N PRO A 169 -15.00 8.19 -0.54
CA PRO A 169 -15.80 9.30 -0.03
C PRO A 169 -17.22 9.25 -0.60
N GLU A 170 -18.04 10.25 -0.28
CA GLU A 170 -19.26 10.52 -1.02
C GLU A 170 -18.94 10.83 -2.49
N LEU A 171 -19.68 10.24 -3.42
CA LEU A 171 -19.41 10.28 -4.85
C LEU A 171 -20.65 10.67 -5.65
N ALA A 172 -20.44 11.50 -6.69
CA ALA A 172 -21.43 11.76 -7.71
C ALA A 172 -21.47 10.63 -8.77
N LYS A 173 -22.53 10.63 -9.59
CA LYS A 173 -22.61 9.74 -10.76
C LYS A 173 -21.38 9.91 -11.67
N PRO A 174 -20.89 8.86 -12.30
CA PRO A 174 -21.46 7.51 -12.36
C PRO A 174 -20.94 6.52 -11.29
N LEU A 175 -20.22 6.97 -10.26
CA LEU A 175 -19.66 6.12 -9.21
C LEU A 175 -20.40 6.27 -7.84
N ASP A 176 -21.57 6.90 -7.84
CA ASP A 176 -22.41 7.10 -6.65
C ASP A 176 -22.73 5.80 -5.90
N ASN A 177 -22.79 4.69 -6.63
CA ASN A 177 -22.94 3.36 -6.06
C ASN A 177 -21.75 2.89 -5.21
N LEU A 178 -20.61 3.57 -5.25
CA LEU A 178 -19.43 3.31 -4.42
C LEU A 178 -19.32 4.28 -3.23
N SER A 179 -20.19 5.29 -3.12
CA SER A 179 -20.19 6.28 -2.04
C SER A 179 -20.10 5.62 -0.69
N GLU A 180 -19.15 6.08 0.14
CA GLU A 180 -18.90 5.67 1.53
C GLU A 180 -18.61 4.16 1.71
N LYS A 181 -18.45 3.42 0.61
CA LYS A 181 -18.13 1.99 0.67
C LYS A 181 -16.65 1.75 0.92
N SER A 182 -16.40 0.69 1.69
CA SER A 182 -15.07 0.14 1.90
C SER A 182 -14.96 -1.24 1.26
N PHE A 183 -13.77 -1.51 0.74
CA PHE A 183 -13.41 -2.82 0.17
C PHE A 183 -12.13 -3.28 0.85
N GLU A 184 -12.06 -4.56 1.17
CA GLU A 184 -10.90 -5.17 1.81
C GLU A 184 -10.41 -6.36 0.98
N ALA A 185 -9.08 -6.50 0.88
CA ALA A 185 -8.41 -7.69 0.36
C ALA A 185 -7.79 -8.42 1.54
N GLU A 186 -8.15 -9.66 1.75
CA GLU A 186 -7.61 -10.45 2.86
C GLU A 186 -6.12 -10.75 2.62
N PRO A 187 -5.22 -10.49 3.60
CA PRO A 187 -3.83 -10.88 3.49
C PRO A 187 -3.69 -12.40 3.61
N ALA A 188 -2.53 -12.93 3.24
CA ALA A 188 -2.21 -14.35 3.32
C ALA A 188 -1.04 -14.64 4.26
N GLY A 189 -0.83 -15.91 4.60
CA GLY A 189 0.32 -16.41 5.35
C GLY A 189 0.50 -15.73 6.70
N LEU A 190 1.74 -15.38 7.04
CA LEU A 190 2.09 -14.80 8.33
C LEU A 190 1.35 -13.49 8.62
N MET A 191 1.14 -12.64 7.63
CA MET A 191 0.41 -11.38 7.82
C MET A 191 -1.06 -11.61 8.22
N LYS A 192 -1.72 -12.63 7.65
CA LYS A 192 -3.06 -13.03 8.07
C LYS A 192 -3.08 -13.48 9.53
N GLN A 193 -2.10 -14.28 9.95
CA GLN A 193 -2.01 -14.75 11.34
C GLN A 193 -1.89 -13.57 12.31
N TYR A 194 -1.01 -12.60 12.04
CA TYR A 194 -0.87 -11.40 12.84
C TYR A 194 -2.17 -10.57 12.89
N LEU A 195 -2.85 -10.44 11.75
CA LEU A 195 -4.13 -9.70 11.70
C LEU A 195 -5.23 -10.40 12.51
N MET A 196 -5.29 -11.73 12.48
CA MET A 196 -6.24 -12.50 13.30
C MET A 196 -5.93 -12.36 14.79
N LYS A 197 -4.66 -12.43 15.20
CA LYS A 197 -4.25 -12.16 16.57
C LYS A 197 -4.60 -10.74 17.02
N ALA A 198 -4.38 -9.74 16.15
CA ALA A 198 -4.78 -8.35 16.41
C ALA A 198 -6.29 -8.17 16.64
N LYS A 199 -7.11 -9.00 15.99
CA LYS A 199 -8.58 -9.00 16.13
C LYS A 199 -9.07 -9.87 17.30
N GLY A 200 -8.19 -10.62 17.96
CA GLY A 200 -8.56 -11.59 18.99
C GLY A 200 -9.12 -12.91 18.45
N ASP A 201 -9.01 -13.16 17.15
CA ASP A 201 -9.52 -14.36 16.48
C ASP A 201 -8.59 -15.58 16.62
N LEU A 202 -7.36 -15.37 17.11
CA LEU A 202 -6.34 -16.38 17.40
C LEU A 202 -5.64 -16.03 18.72
N GLN A 203 -5.50 -17.04 19.59
CA GLN A 203 -4.64 -16.97 20.79
C GLN A 203 -3.24 -17.48 20.50
#